data_e866fa3cbe1af2c4ac316d518fa1bd8b
#
_entry.id   e866fa3cbe1af2c4ac316d518fa1bd8b
#
_cell.length_a   1.000
_cell.length_b   1.000
_cell.length_c   1.000
_cell.angle_alpha   90.00
_cell.angle_beta   90.00
_cell.angle_gamma   90.00
#
_symmetry.space_group_name_H-M   'P 1'
#
loop_
_entity.id
_entity.type
_entity.pdbx_description
1 polymer ?
#
loop_
_entity_poly.entity_id
_entity_poly.type
_entity_poly.pdbx_seq_one_letter_code
_entity_poly.pdbx_strand_id
1 'polypeptide(L)'
;MTVGFFNVDRGEGIHRACAHLMIGSVRRTMPGVRIVQFSDETTRAIPGVDEIIRGISAPLTVMIARHYRECLGDWLFIDTDVVIQQDVRPVCARPWDVAVAARADGVETEDHPRELWRTMPFNCGVIFSRSSSFWTAVADRIDAFPTETQAFMGVQLAVNDLIAEGAWRAEILSPTFNYAPHLAHEDVSAHAIVHYKGAGRKPWMLDRLVAA
;
A
#
# COMPACT_ATOMS: atom_id res chain seq x y z
N MET A 1 -4.19 -15.97 -0.36
CA MET A 1 -3.93 -14.52 -0.36
C MET A 1 -3.45 -14.09 -1.74
N THR A 2 -3.92 -12.96 -2.24
CA THR A 2 -3.46 -12.30 -3.47
C THR A 2 -2.75 -11.00 -3.11
N VAL A 3 -1.68 -10.64 -3.79
CA VAL A 3 -1.03 -9.33 -3.67
C VAL A 3 -1.54 -8.42 -4.78
N GLY A 4 -2.06 -7.26 -4.42
CA GLY A 4 -2.53 -6.24 -5.35
C GLY A 4 -1.75 -4.95 -5.20
N PHE A 5 -1.45 -4.28 -6.29
CA PHE A 5 -0.88 -2.95 -6.26
C PHE A 5 -1.46 -2.08 -7.38
N PHE A 6 -1.49 -0.79 -7.14
CA PHE A 6 -1.97 0.18 -8.12
C PHE A 6 -0.79 0.88 -8.80
N ASN A 7 -0.78 0.89 -10.15
CA ASN A 7 0.23 1.60 -10.92
C ASN A 7 -0.36 2.24 -12.15
N VAL A 8 -0.20 3.56 -12.28
CA VAL A 8 -0.51 4.34 -13.48
C VAL A 8 0.78 4.92 -14.00
N ASP A 9 1.09 4.62 -15.25
CA ASP A 9 2.30 5.13 -15.91
C ASP A 9 2.12 6.60 -16.28
N ARG A 10 2.78 7.46 -15.53
CA ARG A 10 2.83 8.91 -15.78
C ARG A 10 4.16 9.34 -16.42
N GLY A 11 4.91 8.39 -17.02
CA GLY A 11 6.21 8.65 -17.62
C GLY A 11 7.38 8.69 -16.62
N GLU A 12 7.14 8.44 -15.35
CA GLU A 12 8.19 8.43 -14.32
C GLU A 12 8.80 7.04 -14.16
N GLY A 13 9.97 6.82 -14.76
CA GLY A 13 10.68 5.53 -14.72
C GLY A 13 10.94 4.98 -13.31
N ILE A 14 11.06 5.84 -12.28
CA ILE A 14 11.35 5.43 -10.91
C ILE A 14 10.23 4.57 -10.29
N HIS A 15 8.97 4.91 -10.50
CA HIS A 15 7.84 4.13 -9.98
C HIS A 15 7.78 2.74 -10.60
N ARG A 16 8.07 2.64 -11.89
CA ARG A 16 8.14 1.36 -12.59
C ARG A 16 9.31 0.51 -12.09
N ALA A 17 10.48 1.12 -11.86
CA ALA A 17 11.64 0.44 -11.30
C ALA A 17 11.35 -0.08 -9.87
N CYS A 18 10.76 0.75 -9.00
CA CYS A 18 10.31 0.33 -7.67
C CYS A 18 9.33 -0.84 -7.74
N ALA A 19 8.33 -0.78 -8.61
CA ALA A 19 7.35 -1.85 -8.76
C ALA A 19 8.00 -3.18 -9.21
N HIS A 20 9.01 -3.15 -10.07
CA HIS A 20 9.79 -4.34 -10.41
C HIS A 20 10.45 -4.97 -9.17
N LEU A 21 11.07 -4.15 -8.34
CA LEU A 21 11.73 -4.61 -7.12
C LEU A 21 10.72 -5.12 -6.08
N MET A 22 9.60 -4.44 -5.94
CA MET A 22 8.47 -4.89 -5.11
C MET A 22 8.01 -6.28 -5.54
N ILE A 23 7.72 -6.50 -6.84
CA ILE A 23 7.31 -7.80 -7.39
C ILE A 23 8.38 -8.86 -7.11
N GLY A 24 9.65 -8.55 -7.34
CA GLY A 24 10.78 -9.45 -7.03
C GLY A 24 10.83 -9.85 -5.56
N SER A 25 10.56 -8.92 -4.65
CA SER A 25 10.51 -9.18 -3.21
C SER A 25 9.34 -10.10 -2.84
N VAL A 26 8.15 -9.88 -3.40
CA VAL A 26 6.97 -10.75 -3.22
C VAL A 26 7.27 -12.18 -3.69
N ARG A 27 7.82 -12.34 -4.91
CA ARG A 27 8.14 -13.65 -5.47
C ARG A 27 9.16 -14.42 -4.63
N ARG A 28 10.12 -13.72 -4.06
CA ARG A 28 11.17 -14.31 -3.23
C ARG A 28 10.65 -14.76 -1.86
N THR A 29 9.81 -13.94 -1.21
CA THR A 29 9.35 -14.19 0.17
C THR A 29 8.07 -15.02 0.22
N MET A 30 7.23 -14.93 -0.79
CA MET A 30 5.93 -15.62 -0.88
C MET A 30 5.77 -16.32 -2.23
N PRO A 31 6.57 -17.36 -2.51
CA PRO A 31 6.49 -18.07 -3.80
C PRO A 31 5.07 -18.61 -4.03
N GLY A 32 4.60 -18.53 -5.27
CA GLY A 32 3.28 -18.98 -5.69
C GLY A 32 2.11 -18.04 -5.36
N VAL A 33 2.34 -16.94 -4.67
CA VAL A 33 1.31 -15.91 -4.46
C VAL A 33 0.96 -15.25 -5.79
N ARG A 34 -0.34 -15.08 -6.07
CA ARG A 34 -0.83 -14.34 -7.23
C ARG A 34 -0.56 -12.86 -7.04
N ILE A 35 -0.03 -12.19 -8.07
CA ILE A 35 0.26 -10.75 -8.10
C ILE A 35 -0.59 -10.08 -9.18
N VAL A 36 -1.39 -9.11 -8.78
CA VAL A 36 -2.33 -8.37 -9.64
C VAL A 36 -1.94 -6.90 -9.67
N GLN A 37 -1.77 -6.37 -10.87
CA GLN A 37 -1.63 -4.95 -11.10
C GLN A 37 -3.00 -4.34 -11.41
N PHE A 38 -3.41 -3.33 -10.64
CA PHE A 38 -4.53 -2.47 -10.99
C PHE A 38 -4.02 -1.22 -11.69
N SER A 39 -4.76 -0.74 -12.70
CA SER A 39 -4.27 0.34 -13.55
C SER A 39 -5.39 1.06 -14.30
N ASP A 40 -5.04 2.14 -14.98
CA ASP A 40 -5.87 2.75 -16.00
C ASP A 40 -5.88 1.93 -17.29
N GLU A 41 -6.60 2.42 -18.30
CA GLU A 41 -6.78 1.76 -19.60
C GLU A 41 -5.47 1.61 -20.39
N THR A 42 -4.51 2.51 -20.21
CA THR A 42 -3.34 2.68 -21.08
C THR A 42 -2.04 2.15 -20.51
N THR A 43 -1.92 2.09 -19.20
CA THR A 43 -0.68 1.66 -18.52
C THR A 43 -0.32 0.21 -18.85
N ARG A 44 0.93 -0.01 -19.20
CA ARG A 44 1.44 -1.35 -19.51
C ARG A 44 1.64 -2.20 -18.25
N ALA A 45 1.41 -3.51 -18.38
CA ALA A 45 1.75 -4.46 -17.34
C ALA A 45 3.25 -4.37 -16.98
N ILE A 46 3.53 -4.47 -15.69
CA ILE A 46 4.90 -4.61 -15.19
C ILE A 46 5.27 -6.09 -15.29
N PRO A 47 6.44 -6.44 -15.86
CA PRO A 47 6.88 -7.83 -15.92
C PRO A 47 6.88 -8.51 -14.54
N GLY A 48 6.37 -9.75 -14.49
CA GLY A 48 6.28 -10.52 -13.25
C GLY A 48 4.92 -10.49 -12.56
N VAL A 49 3.93 -9.68 -13.05
CA VAL A 49 2.54 -9.81 -12.61
C VAL A 49 1.86 -10.99 -13.28
N ASP A 50 0.90 -11.59 -12.59
CA ASP A 50 0.08 -12.68 -13.14
C ASP A 50 -1.13 -12.13 -13.91
N GLU A 51 -1.57 -10.91 -13.55
CA GLU A 51 -2.75 -10.28 -14.14
C GLU A 51 -2.65 -8.75 -14.06
N ILE A 52 -3.29 -8.07 -15.02
CA ILE A 52 -3.57 -6.65 -14.98
C ILE A 52 -5.08 -6.41 -15.08
N ILE A 53 -5.64 -5.68 -14.12
CA ILE A 53 -7.03 -5.26 -14.10
C ILE A 53 -7.08 -3.76 -14.40
N ARG A 54 -7.80 -3.38 -15.46
CA ARG A 54 -7.90 -2.01 -15.94
C ARG A 54 -9.23 -1.37 -15.58
N GLY A 55 -9.21 -0.08 -15.29
CA GLY A 55 -10.40 0.73 -15.04
C GLY A 55 -10.36 2.06 -15.77
N ILE A 56 -11.51 2.74 -15.78
CA ILE A 56 -11.67 4.06 -16.41
C ILE A 56 -10.87 5.10 -15.60
N SER A 57 -10.15 5.96 -16.29
CA SER A 57 -9.37 7.05 -15.69
C SER A 57 -10.23 7.97 -14.82
N ALA A 58 -9.79 8.20 -13.61
CA ALA A 58 -10.41 9.04 -12.57
C ALA A 58 -9.31 9.59 -11.65
N PRO A 59 -9.61 10.42 -10.64
CA PRO A 59 -8.65 10.74 -9.59
C PRO A 59 -8.08 9.46 -8.95
N LEU A 60 -6.79 9.47 -8.64
CA LEU A 60 -6.03 8.27 -8.25
C LEU A 60 -6.72 7.46 -7.14
N THR A 61 -7.13 8.12 -6.06
CA THR A 61 -7.70 7.41 -4.91
C THR A 61 -9.09 6.86 -5.19
N VAL A 62 -9.85 7.50 -6.08
CA VAL A 62 -11.14 6.99 -6.59
C VAL A 62 -10.93 5.71 -7.39
N MET A 63 -9.93 5.69 -8.29
CA MET A 63 -9.60 4.47 -9.03
C MET A 63 -9.21 3.33 -8.10
N ILE A 64 -8.33 3.59 -7.13
CA ILE A 64 -7.89 2.59 -6.15
C ILE A 64 -9.09 1.97 -5.42
N ALA A 65 -9.95 2.79 -4.84
CA ALA A 65 -11.11 2.30 -4.08
C ALA A 65 -12.10 1.52 -4.94
N ARG A 66 -12.35 1.97 -6.17
CA ARG A 66 -13.24 1.29 -7.14
C ARG A 66 -12.72 -0.08 -7.55
N HIS A 67 -11.41 -0.23 -7.71
CA HIS A 67 -10.82 -1.55 -7.99
C HIS A 67 -10.89 -2.48 -6.77
N TYR A 68 -10.53 -1.96 -5.59
CA TYR A 68 -10.38 -2.79 -4.41
C TYR A 68 -11.74 -3.30 -3.87
N ARG A 69 -12.84 -2.56 -4.05
CA ARG A 69 -14.18 -3.04 -3.67
C ARG A 69 -14.65 -4.26 -4.47
N GLU A 70 -14.10 -4.52 -5.65
CA GLU A 70 -14.42 -5.71 -6.45
C GLU A 70 -13.58 -6.95 -6.04
N CYS A 71 -12.64 -6.78 -5.10
CA CYS A 71 -11.75 -7.84 -4.68
C CYS A 71 -12.35 -8.70 -3.58
N LEU A 72 -12.48 -10.00 -3.83
CA LEU A 72 -13.01 -10.97 -2.88
C LEU A 72 -11.89 -11.87 -2.33
N GLY A 73 -12.00 -12.25 -1.05
CA GLY A 73 -11.01 -13.09 -0.36
C GLY A 73 -9.86 -12.29 0.25
N ASP A 74 -8.78 -12.97 0.61
CA ASP A 74 -7.64 -12.38 1.28
C ASP A 74 -6.72 -11.65 0.31
N TRP A 75 -6.59 -10.35 0.49
CA TRP A 75 -5.71 -9.48 -0.28
C TRP A 75 -4.68 -8.79 0.60
N LEU A 76 -3.49 -8.60 0.05
CA LEU A 76 -2.50 -7.65 0.52
C LEU A 76 -2.35 -6.56 -0.55
N PHE A 77 -2.87 -5.38 -0.29
CA PHE A 77 -2.68 -4.20 -1.14
C PHE A 77 -1.43 -3.43 -0.69
N ILE A 78 -0.53 -3.17 -1.64
CA ILE A 78 0.74 -2.50 -1.37
C ILE A 78 1.05 -1.41 -2.39
N ASP A 79 1.77 -0.39 -1.96
CA ASP A 79 2.34 0.62 -2.86
C ASP A 79 3.50 0.03 -3.66
N THR A 80 3.84 0.66 -4.79
CA THR A 80 4.92 0.21 -5.67
C THR A 80 6.31 0.33 -5.05
N ASP A 81 6.47 1.20 -4.06
CA ASP A 81 7.73 1.49 -3.34
C ASP A 81 7.88 0.71 -2.02
N VAL A 82 7.30 -0.48 -1.98
CA VAL A 82 7.35 -1.42 -0.85
C VAL A 82 8.28 -2.58 -1.15
N VAL A 83 9.05 -3.04 -0.15
CA VAL A 83 9.84 -4.28 -0.19
C VAL A 83 9.36 -5.23 0.90
N ILE A 84 8.95 -6.43 0.53
CA ILE A 84 8.58 -7.50 1.48
C ILE A 84 9.84 -8.31 1.79
N GLN A 85 10.19 -8.42 3.07
CA GLN A 85 11.40 -9.10 3.53
C GLN A 85 11.12 -10.45 4.18
N GLN A 86 9.87 -10.69 4.61
CA GLN A 86 9.46 -11.92 5.28
C GLN A 86 8.13 -12.42 4.71
N ASP A 87 7.80 -13.69 4.92
CA ASP A 87 6.47 -14.22 4.59
C ASP A 87 5.41 -13.62 5.51
N VAL A 88 4.49 -12.85 4.93
CA VAL A 88 3.43 -12.17 5.67
C VAL A 88 2.07 -12.86 5.57
N ARG A 89 1.98 -14.00 4.89
CA ARG A 89 0.73 -14.80 4.80
C ARG A 89 0.13 -15.19 6.15
N PRO A 90 0.92 -15.41 7.22
CA PRO A 90 0.37 -15.68 8.56
C PRO A 90 -0.56 -14.60 9.12
N VAL A 91 -0.48 -13.34 8.64
CA VAL A 91 -1.43 -12.28 9.02
C VAL A 91 -2.86 -12.69 8.66
N CYS A 92 -3.06 -13.40 7.56
CA CYS A 92 -4.37 -13.85 7.10
C CYS A 92 -4.98 -14.98 7.96
N ALA A 93 -4.23 -15.58 8.88
CA ALA A 93 -4.77 -16.60 9.79
C ALA A 93 -5.67 -16.01 10.90
N ARG A 94 -5.66 -14.69 11.10
CA ARG A 94 -6.45 -14.02 12.13
C ARG A 94 -7.81 -13.55 11.57
N PRO A 95 -8.84 -13.46 12.43
CA PRO A 95 -10.17 -13.00 12.04
C PRO A 95 -10.26 -11.47 12.07
N TRP A 96 -10.15 -10.81 10.93
CA TRP A 96 -10.31 -9.36 10.73
C TRP A 96 -10.99 -9.08 9.38
N ASP A 97 -11.52 -7.87 9.18
CA ASP A 97 -12.04 -7.36 7.91
C ASP A 97 -10.97 -6.57 7.15
N VAL A 98 -10.14 -5.84 7.90
CA VAL A 98 -8.99 -5.07 7.43
C VAL A 98 -7.87 -5.13 8.46
N ALA A 99 -6.60 -5.21 8.00
CA ALA A 99 -5.45 -5.07 8.89
C ALA A 99 -4.48 -4.03 8.31
N VAL A 100 -4.05 -3.10 9.17
CA VAL A 100 -3.18 -1.97 8.83
C VAL A 100 -2.07 -1.84 9.86
N ALA A 101 -0.91 -1.35 9.43
CA ALA A 101 0.19 -1.13 10.36
C ALA A 101 0.09 0.27 10.98
N ALA A 102 0.27 0.32 12.31
CA ALA A 102 0.45 1.59 12.99
C ALA A 102 1.70 2.32 12.44
N ARG A 103 1.67 3.64 12.39
CA ARG A 103 2.89 4.42 12.15
C ARG A 103 3.85 4.21 13.32
N ALA A 104 5.14 4.11 13.03
CA ALA A 104 6.16 4.04 14.09
C ALA A 104 6.15 5.37 14.87
N ASP A 105 6.14 5.29 16.19
CA ASP A 105 6.13 6.46 17.07
C ASP A 105 7.46 7.24 17.02
N GLY A 106 7.39 8.55 17.12
CA GLY A 106 8.42 9.38 17.71
C GLY A 106 9.42 10.06 16.79
N VAL A 107 9.39 9.88 15.47
CA VAL A 107 10.27 10.65 14.59
C VAL A 107 9.47 11.72 13.85
N GLU A 108 9.60 12.97 14.30
CA GLU A 108 9.17 14.12 13.52
C GLU A 108 10.15 14.30 12.36
N THR A 109 9.64 14.15 11.15
CA THR A 109 10.34 14.57 9.94
C THR A 109 9.49 15.65 9.28
N GLU A 110 10.08 16.45 8.41
CA GLU A 110 9.34 17.45 7.61
C GLU A 110 8.17 16.81 6.86
N ASP A 111 8.30 15.54 6.47
CA ASP A 111 7.27 14.76 5.78
C ASP A 111 6.16 14.23 6.71
N HIS A 112 6.36 14.28 8.03
CA HIS A 112 5.45 13.69 9.03
C HIS A 112 5.31 14.59 10.26
N PRO A 113 4.64 15.74 10.13
CA PRO A 113 4.35 16.59 11.28
C PRO A 113 3.44 15.85 12.28
N ARG A 114 3.58 16.14 13.57
CA ARG A 114 2.80 15.49 14.66
C ARG A 114 1.30 15.49 14.42
N GLU A 115 0.74 16.48 13.76
CA GLU A 115 -0.67 16.58 13.42
C GLU A 115 -1.12 15.45 12.50
N LEU A 116 -0.27 15.03 11.55
CA LEU A 116 -0.55 13.92 10.64
C LEU A 116 -0.74 12.59 11.39
N TRP A 117 -0.01 12.40 12.49
CA TRP A 117 -0.10 11.18 13.31
C TRP A 117 -1.40 11.08 14.08
N ARG A 118 -1.98 12.21 14.48
CA ARG A 118 -3.26 12.26 15.18
C ARG A 118 -4.43 12.01 14.26
N THR A 119 -4.36 12.52 13.03
CA THR A 119 -5.43 12.39 12.03
C THR A 119 -5.32 11.14 11.17
N MET A 120 -4.09 10.62 10.98
CA MET A 120 -3.82 9.44 10.17
C MET A 120 -2.82 8.51 10.87
N PRO A 121 -3.23 7.81 11.94
CA PRO A 121 -2.34 6.92 12.70
C PRO A 121 -1.86 5.72 11.90
N PHE A 122 -2.48 5.42 10.75
CA PHE A 122 -2.11 4.33 9.84
C PHE A 122 -1.66 4.88 8.49
N ASN A 123 -0.70 4.21 7.85
CA ASN A 123 -0.32 4.53 6.47
C ASN A 123 -0.81 3.43 5.54
N CYS A 124 -1.54 3.80 4.49
CA CYS A 124 -2.23 2.88 3.59
C CYS A 124 -1.37 2.30 2.47
N GLY A 125 -0.06 2.52 2.49
CA GLY A 125 0.84 1.85 1.53
C GLY A 125 1.00 0.34 1.75
N VAL A 126 0.45 -0.19 2.86
CA VAL A 126 0.32 -1.63 3.14
C VAL A 126 -1.01 -1.86 3.86
N ILE A 127 -1.94 -2.56 3.21
CA ILE A 127 -3.25 -2.91 3.76
C ILE A 127 -3.55 -4.37 3.47
N PHE A 128 -3.83 -5.15 4.50
CA PHE A 128 -4.47 -6.46 4.32
C PHE A 128 -5.98 -6.28 4.38
N SER A 129 -6.71 -6.87 3.46
CA SER A 129 -8.17 -6.77 3.39
C SER A 129 -8.79 -8.07 2.91
N ARG A 130 -9.98 -8.40 3.44
CA ARG A 130 -10.85 -9.47 2.97
C ARG A 130 -12.30 -9.03 2.80
N SER A 131 -12.57 -7.75 3.03
CA SER A 131 -13.90 -7.18 3.02
C SER A 131 -14.10 -6.23 1.84
N SER A 132 -14.83 -6.66 0.82
CA SER A 132 -15.25 -5.79 -0.28
C SER A 132 -16.20 -4.70 0.20
N SER A 133 -17.02 -4.97 1.22
CA SER A 133 -17.91 -3.97 1.81
C SER A 133 -17.14 -2.86 2.55
N PHE A 134 -16.00 -3.16 3.14
CA PHE A 134 -15.09 -2.13 3.67
C PHE A 134 -14.64 -1.18 2.55
N TRP A 135 -14.21 -1.72 1.41
CA TRP A 135 -13.78 -0.90 0.28
C TRP A 135 -14.92 -0.16 -0.41
N THR A 136 -16.15 -0.68 -0.34
CA THR A 136 -17.35 0.08 -0.76
C THR A 136 -17.52 1.30 0.13
N ALA A 137 -17.44 1.15 1.46
CA ALA A 137 -17.50 2.29 2.38
C ALA A 137 -16.34 3.29 2.18
N VAL A 138 -15.13 2.79 1.88
CA VAL A 138 -13.99 3.65 1.50
C VAL A 138 -14.30 4.47 0.25
N ALA A 139 -14.86 3.85 -0.79
CA ALA A 139 -15.22 4.54 -2.03
C ALA A 139 -16.29 5.61 -1.79
N ASP A 140 -17.35 5.28 -1.06
CA ASP A 140 -18.43 6.22 -0.71
C ASP A 140 -17.90 7.42 0.09
N ARG A 141 -16.95 7.18 1.00
CA ARG A 141 -16.29 8.24 1.79
C ARG A 141 -15.42 9.13 0.89
N ILE A 142 -14.66 8.55 -0.04
CA ILE A 142 -13.83 9.31 -0.99
C ILE A 142 -14.70 10.16 -1.91
N ASP A 143 -15.83 9.65 -2.40
CA ASP A 143 -16.74 10.41 -3.27
C ASP A 143 -17.32 11.64 -2.57
N ALA A 144 -17.38 11.65 -1.23
CA ALA A 144 -17.79 12.81 -0.43
C ALA A 144 -16.67 13.84 -0.16
N PHE A 145 -15.41 13.53 -0.46
CA PHE A 145 -14.28 14.45 -0.24
C PHE A 145 -14.17 15.50 -1.35
N PRO A 146 -13.57 16.66 -1.07
CA PRO A 146 -13.15 17.62 -2.10
C PRO A 146 -12.23 16.98 -3.15
N THR A 147 -12.27 17.50 -4.38
CA THR A 147 -11.52 16.94 -5.52
C THR A 147 -10.01 16.86 -5.26
N GLU A 148 -9.44 17.82 -4.54
CA GLU A 148 -8.01 17.84 -4.17
C GLU A 148 -7.67 16.66 -3.27
N THR A 149 -8.55 16.31 -2.34
CA THR A 149 -8.41 15.16 -1.45
C THR A 149 -8.56 13.84 -2.22
N GLN A 150 -9.53 13.78 -3.14
CA GLN A 150 -9.71 12.62 -4.03
C GLN A 150 -8.48 12.36 -4.91
N ALA A 151 -7.73 13.39 -5.28
CA ALA A 151 -6.57 13.25 -6.15
C ALA A 151 -5.40 12.51 -5.48
N PHE A 152 -5.21 12.66 -4.17
CA PHE A 152 -4.02 12.12 -3.49
C PHE A 152 -4.27 11.45 -2.14
N MET A 153 -4.99 12.08 -1.20
CA MET A 153 -5.10 11.62 0.19
C MET A 153 -6.37 10.81 0.49
N GLY A 154 -7.29 10.69 -0.46
CA GLY A 154 -8.63 10.16 -0.23
C GLY A 154 -8.64 8.77 0.43
N VAL A 155 -7.88 7.79 -0.09
CA VAL A 155 -7.80 6.44 0.51
C VAL A 155 -7.23 6.51 1.93
N GLN A 156 -6.16 7.29 2.12
CA GLN A 156 -5.48 7.41 3.41
C GLN A 156 -6.43 7.95 4.49
N LEU A 157 -7.19 9.00 4.18
CA LEU A 157 -8.16 9.60 5.11
C LEU A 157 -9.36 8.67 5.34
N ALA A 158 -10.00 8.18 4.26
CA ALA A 158 -11.17 7.32 4.36
C ALA A 158 -10.92 6.05 5.19
N VAL A 159 -9.79 5.38 4.98
CA VAL A 159 -9.42 4.18 5.75
C VAL A 159 -9.22 4.53 7.23
N ASN A 160 -8.51 5.62 7.55
CA ASN A 160 -8.29 6.02 8.94
C ASN A 160 -9.61 6.40 9.63
N ASP A 161 -10.50 7.15 8.96
CA ASP A 161 -11.82 7.51 9.49
C ASP A 161 -12.68 6.29 9.78
N LEU A 162 -12.80 5.37 8.82
CA LEU A 162 -13.63 4.17 8.97
C LEU A 162 -13.12 3.22 10.07
N ILE A 163 -11.81 3.11 10.25
CA ILE A 163 -11.22 2.35 11.36
C ILE A 163 -11.52 3.04 12.69
N ALA A 164 -11.41 4.37 12.76
CA ALA A 164 -11.69 5.14 13.97
C ALA A 164 -13.18 5.08 14.37
N GLU A 165 -14.10 4.97 13.41
CA GLU A 165 -15.54 4.78 13.66
C GLU A 165 -15.87 3.43 14.32
N GLY A 166 -14.99 2.44 14.22
CA GLY A 166 -15.12 1.15 14.92
C GLY A 166 -16.20 0.21 14.36
N ALA A 167 -16.72 0.49 13.16
CA ALA A 167 -17.74 -0.34 12.52
C ALA A 167 -17.16 -1.64 11.91
N TRP A 168 -15.83 -1.71 11.75
CA TRP A 168 -15.11 -2.79 11.13
C TRP A 168 -14.20 -3.49 12.12
N ARG A 169 -14.04 -4.81 11.97
CA ARG A 169 -13.04 -5.54 12.75
C ARG A 169 -11.66 -5.27 12.18
N ALA A 170 -11.01 -4.23 12.68
CA ALA A 170 -9.68 -3.82 12.28
C ALA A 170 -8.61 -4.49 13.17
N GLU A 171 -7.60 -5.08 12.55
CA GLU A 171 -6.36 -5.54 13.22
C GLU A 171 -5.28 -4.47 13.04
N ILE A 172 -4.75 -4.00 14.16
CA ILE A 172 -3.64 -3.04 14.14
C ILE A 172 -2.32 -3.79 14.28
N LEU A 173 -1.58 -3.84 13.20
CA LEU A 173 -0.29 -4.52 13.12
C LEU A 173 0.83 -3.64 13.70
N SER A 174 1.91 -4.29 14.12
CA SER A 174 3.16 -3.61 14.49
C SER A 174 3.67 -2.73 13.33
N PRO A 175 4.35 -1.61 13.63
CA PRO A 175 5.03 -0.79 12.61
C PRO A 175 6.01 -1.56 11.72
N THR A 176 6.48 -2.73 12.13
CA THR A 176 7.35 -3.60 11.32
C THR A 176 6.71 -4.07 10.02
N PHE A 177 5.38 -3.99 9.90
CA PHE A 177 4.62 -4.35 8.69
C PHE A 177 4.42 -3.18 7.71
N ASN A 178 4.92 -1.99 8.01
CA ASN A 178 4.89 -0.85 7.08
C ASN A 178 5.93 0.19 7.53
N TYR A 179 7.17 -0.25 7.71
CA TYR A 179 8.25 0.57 8.23
C TYR A 179 8.81 1.50 7.15
N ALA A 180 8.92 2.79 7.45
CA ALA A 180 9.53 3.76 6.56
C ALA A 180 10.92 4.14 7.08
N PRO A 181 12.02 3.81 6.35
CA PRO A 181 13.37 4.11 6.80
C PRO A 181 13.61 5.63 6.86
N HIS A 182 14.39 6.07 7.85
CA HIS A 182 14.73 7.48 8.04
C HIS A 182 16.06 7.85 7.40
N LEU A 183 16.95 6.87 7.23
CA LEU A 183 18.27 7.05 6.64
C LEU A 183 18.50 6.06 5.49
N ALA A 184 19.29 6.48 4.48
CA ALA A 184 19.59 5.65 3.31
C ALA A 184 20.25 4.29 3.66
N HIS A 185 21.07 4.27 4.70
CA HIS A 185 21.84 3.08 5.12
C HIS A 185 21.37 2.47 6.43
N GLU A 186 20.16 2.82 6.86
CA GLU A 186 19.56 2.26 8.07
C GLU A 186 19.39 0.73 7.94
N ASP A 187 19.70 -0.01 9.01
CA ASP A 187 19.41 -1.45 9.04
C ASP A 187 17.89 -1.67 9.19
N VAL A 188 17.31 -2.21 8.15
CA VAL A 188 15.87 -2.51 8.08
C VAL A 188 15.58 -4.00 8.15
N SER A 189 16.56 -4.86 8.44
CA SER A 189 16.44 -6.31 8.39
C SER A 189 15.41 -6.90 9.40
N ALA A 190 15.14 -6.18 10.48
CA ALA A 190 14.15 -6.58 11.48
C ALA A 190 12.69 -6.36 11.05
N HIS A 191 12.44 -5.66 9.93
CA HIS A 191 11.11 -5.30 9.49
C HIS A 191 10.57 -6.30 8.45
N ALA A 192 9.30 -6.71 8.61
CA ALA A 192 8.67 -7.64 7.67
C ALA A 192 8.40 -6.97 6.31
N ILE A 193 8.00 -5.69 6.35
CA ILE A 193 7.71 -4.88 5.17
C ILE A 193 8.34 -3.49 5.33
N VAL A 194 9.13 -3.07 4.35
CA VAL A 194 9.76 -1.75 4.29
C VAL A 194 9.13 -0.92 3.18
N HIS A 195 8.72 0.29 3.49
CA HIS A 195 8.03 1.19 2.58
C HIS A 195 8.86 2.46 2.35
N TYR A 196 9.44 2.60 1.17
CA TYR A 196 10.28 3.73 0.76
C TYR A 196 9.43 4.92 0.27
N LYS A 197 8.42 5.28 1.07
CA LYS A 197 7.44 6.32 0.74
C LYS A 197 8.06 7.70 0.52
N GLY A 198 7.44 8.48 -0.37
CA GLY A 198 7.91 9.81 -0.73
C GLY A 198 9.01 9.80 -1.79
N ALA A 199 9.24 10.95 -2.42
CA ALA A 199 10.17 11.06 -3.54
C ALA A 199 11.63 10.78 -3.13
N GLY A 200 12.04 11.23 -1.94
CA GLY A 200 13.43 11.13 -1.48
C GLY A 200 13.89 9.72 -1.12
N ARG A 201 12.99 8.78 -0.79
CA ARG A 201 13.36 7.42 -0.37
C ARG A 201 13.37 6.38 -1.49
N LYS A 202 12.69 6.64 -2.60
CA LYS A 202 12.69 5.73 -3.75
C LYS A 202 14.09 5.41 -4.31
N PRO A 203 15.02 6.37 -4.44
CA PRO A 203 16.40 6.07 -4.80
C PRO A 203 17.06 5.08 -3.82
N TRP A 204 16.83 5.20 -2.52
CA TRP A 204 17.38 4.28 -1.52
C TRP A 204 16.91 2.83 -1.73
N MET A 205 15.65 2.65 -2.15
CA MET A 205 15.13 1.33 -2.50
C MET A 205 15.90 0.73 -3.67
N LEU A 206 16.17 1.53 -4.72
CA LEU A 206 16.90 1.08 -5.90
C LEU A 206 18.35 0.71 -5.57
N ASP A 207 19.04 1.54 -4.80
CA ASP A 207 20.46 1.35 -4.43
C ASP A 207 20.67 0.08 -3.60
N ARG A 208 19.77 -0.20 -2.64
CA ARG A 208 19.89 -1.38 -1.76
C ARG A 208 19.75 -2.71 -2.50
N LEU A 209 18.98 -2.76 -3.57
CA LEU A 209 18.71 -4.00 -4.29
C LEU A 209 19.70 -4.27 -5.44
N VAL A 210 20.47 -3.25 -5.84
CA VAL A 210 21.64 -3.43 -6.72
C VAL A 210 22.84 -3.98 -5.94
N ALA A 211 22.87 -3.77 -4.62
CA ALA A 211 23.97 -4.21 -3.75
C ALA A 211 23.75 -5.61 -3.12
N ALA A 212 22.59 -6.24 -3.31
CA ALA A 212 22.21 -7.56 -2.77
C ALA A 212 22.16 -8.63 -3.87
#